data_4ad7f45e9a7d1740e8dcc58b9b12ff30
#
_entry.id   4ad7f45e9a7d1740e8dcc58b9b12ff30
#
_cell.length_a   1.000
_cell.length_b   1.000
_cell.length_c   1.000
_cell.angle_alpha   90.00
_cell.angle_beta   90.00
_cell.angle_gamma   90.00
#
_symmetry.space_group_name_H-M   'P 1'
#
loop_
_entity.id
_entity.type
_entity.pdbx_description
1 polymer ?
#
loop_
_entity_poly.entity_id
_entity_poly.type
_entity_poly.pdbx_seq_one_letter_code
_entity_poly.pdbx_strand_id
1 'polypeptide(L)'
;MKEKDITQKVLEDNNDIFADIVNVLLFDGESEVEENELVNTTVHSQYKAEDGKVHEQERDIAKYWKRGGTDIVLYGIENQTKVEKRMPARISGYEGASYRGQYDKKTIVPVITMVLYYGTDRKWTAPKNLKSLIKVPDNLDKYVNDTKANVFEIAWLTDEQIAKFTSDYKIVANFL
;
A
#
# COMPACT_ATOMS: atom_id res chain seq x y z
N MET A 1 -21.64 1.77 2.98
CA MET A 1 -20.24 2.17 2.75
C MET A 1 -19.30 1.45 3.73
N LYS A 2 -19.51 1.51 5.04
CA LYS A 2 -18.65 0.79 6.02
C LYS A 2 -18.60 -0.74 5.86
N GLU A 3 -19.70 -1.42 5.52
CA GLU A 3 -19.72 -2.88 5.38
C GLU A 3 -18.91 -3.39 4.17
N LYS A 4 -18.98 -2.72 3.03
CA LYS A 4 -18.15 -3.07 1.86
C LYS A 4 -16.65 -2.93 2.15
N ASP A 5 -16.26 -1.85 2.83
CA ASP A 5 -14.86 -1.61 3.20
C ASP A 5 -14.34 -2.69 4.16
N ILE A 6 -15.16 -3.13 5.12
CA ILE A 6 -14.79 -4.20 6.08
C ILE A 6 -14.64 -5.54 5.36
N THR A 7 -15.59 -5.90 4.50
CA THR A 7 -15.58 -7.19 3.78
C THR A 7 -14.36 -7.27 2.85
N GLN A 8 -14.01 -6.18 2.20
CA GLN A 8 -12.86 -6.11 1.30
C GLN A 8 -11.54 -6.27 2.07
N LYS A 9 -11.37 -5.55 3.18
CA LYS A 9 -10.18 -5.69 4.04
C LYS A 9 -10.02 -7.13 4.57
N VAL A 10 -11.13 -7.76 4.98
CA VAL A 10 -11.13 -9.16 5.47
C VAL A 10 -10.70 -10.11 4.35
N LEU A 11 -11.16 -9.89 3.12
CA LEU A 11 -10.74 -10.69 1.97
C LEU A 11 -9.24 -10.53 1.70
N GLU A 12 -8.77 -9.29 1.58
CA GLU A 12 -7.38 -8.97 1.28
C GLU A 12 -6.40 -9.36 2.40
N ASP A 13 -6.89 -9.53 3.64
CA ASP A 13 -6.08 -10.00 4.77
C ASP A 13 -5.81 -11.51 4.74
N ASN A 14 -6.48 -12.28 3.88
CA ASN A 14 -6.10 -13.67 3.64
C ASN A 14 -4.77 -13.73 2.88
N ASN A 15 -3.86 -14.59 3.33
CA ASN A 15 -2.49 -14.63 2.80
C ASN A 15 -2.43 -15.03 1.32
N ASP A 16 -3.28 -15.94 0.86
CA ASP A 16 -3.39 -16.35 -0.54
C ASP A 16 -3.81 -15.18 -1.44
N ILE A 17 -4.84 -14.43 -1.01
CA ILE A 17 -5.31 -13.23 -1.70
C ILE A 17 -4.23 -12.14 -1.71
N PHE A 18 -3.61 -11.90 -0.55
CA PHE A 18 -2.55 -10.89 -0.43
C PHE A 18 -1.34 -11.22 -1.31
N ALA A 19 -0.89 -12.48 -1.31
CA ALA A 19 0.20 -12.94 -2.15
C ALA A 19 -0.12 -12.77 -3.64
N ASP A 20 -1.33 -13.13 -4.06
CA ASP A 20 -1.79 -12.99 -5.44
C ASP A 20 -1.82 -11.51 -5.88
N ILE A 21 -2.34 -10.61 -5.03
CA ILE A 21 -2.31 -9.16 -5.28
C ILE A 21 -0.88 -8.67 -5.48
N VAL A 22 0.04 -9.04 -4.59
CA VAL A 22 1.45 -8.65 -4.68
C VAL A 22 2.09 -9.22 -5.96
N ASN A 23 1.88 -10.49 -6.25
CA ASN A 23 2.45 -11.16 -7.41
C ASN A 23 1.96 -10.55 -8.73
N VAL A 24 0.66 -10.27 -8.84
CA VAL A 24 0.12 -9.66 -10.07
C VAL A 24 0.54 -8.21 -10.22
N LEU A 25 0.46 -7.41 -9.16
CA LEU A 25 0.66 -5.96 -9.28
C LEU A 25 2.14 -5.54 -9.26
N LEU A 26 3.02 -6.28 -8.58
CA LEU A 26 4.43 -5.94 -8.46
C LEU A 26 5.36 -6.83 -9.30
N PHE A 27 4.94 -8.08 -9.58
CA PHE A 27 5.77 -9.07 -10.27
C PHE A 27 5.14 -9.58 -11.58
N ASP A 28 4.16 -8.83 -12.11
CA ASP A 28 3.50 -9.14 -13.40
C ASP A 28 2.89 -10.55 -13.50
N GLY A 29 2.49 -11.11 -12.35
CA GLY A 29 1.90 -12.45 -12.23
C GLY A 29 2.89 -13.58 -11.98
N GLU A 30 4.19 -13.27 -11.88
CA GLU A 30 5.18 -14.26 -11.42
C GLU A 30 4.95 -14.60 -9.95
N SER A 31 5.01 -15.88 -9.60
CA SER A 31 4.77 -16.40 -8.24
C SER A 31 6.00 -16.21 -7.36
N GLU A 32 6.31 -14.96 -6.99
CA GLU A 32 7.45 -14.61 -6.16
C GLU A 32 7.16 -14.70 -4.67
N VAL A 33 5.94 -14.37 -4.26
CA VAL A 33 5.52 -14.39 -2.86
C VAL A 33 4.54 -15.52 -2.63
N GLU A 34 4.86 -16.43 -1.71
CA GLU A 34 3.97 -17.51 -1.33
C GLU A 34 3.16 -17.14 -0.08
N GLU A 35 1.93 -17.65 0.05
CA GLU A 35 1.03 -17.37 1.16
C GLU A 35 1.63 -17.71 2.54
N ASN A 36 2.39 -18.80 2.62
CA ASN A 36 3.04 -19.27 3.85
C ASN A 36 4.27 -18.44 4.24
N GLU A 37 4.75 -17.57 3.35
CA GLU A 37 5.84 -16.62 3.60
C GLU A 37 5.34 -15.30 4.19
N LEU A 38 4.02 -15.08 4.29
CA LEU A 38 3.42 -13.84 4.77
C LEU A 38 3.05 -13.93 6.25
N VAL A 39 3.47 -12.92 7.01
CA VAL A 39 3.19 -12.80 8.45
C VAL A 39 2.52 -11.45 8.72
N ASN A 40 1.33 -11.50 9.29
CA ASN A 40 0.58 -10.30 9.65
C ASN A 40 1.36 -9.42 10.64
N THR A 41 1.26 -8.13 10.47
CA THR A 41 1.77 -7.15 11.40
C THR A 41 0.84 -5.93 11.45
N THR A 42 0.91 -5.19 12.55
CA THR A 42 0.21 -3.92 12.68
C THR A 42 1.24 -2.80 12.77
N VAL A 43 1.04 -1.75 11.98
CA VAL A 43 1.86 -0.55 12.05
C VAL A 43 0.96 0.62 12.40
N HIS A 44 0.96 0.96 13.68
CA HIS A 44 0.28 2.16 14.16
C HIS A 44 1.22 3.35 14.11
N SER A 45 0.74 4.47 13.60
CA SER A 45 1.42 5.75 13.66
C SER A 45 0.55 6.75 14.40
N GLN A 46 1.10 7.33 15.45
CA GLN A 46 0.46 8.44 16.16
C GLN A 46 1.26 9.71 15.91
N TYR A 47 0.57 10.80 15.60
CA TYR A 47 1.20 12.11 15.50
C TYR A 47 0.32 13.18 16.16
N LYS A 48 0.96 14.20 16.71
CA LYS A 48 0.29 15.37 17.25
C LYS A 48 0.22 16.43 16.16
N ALA A 49 -0.99 16.76 15.72
CA ALA A 49 -1.20 17.82 14.74
C ALA A 49 -1.14 19.22 15.37
N GLU A 50 -1.16 20.26 14.55
CA GLU A 50 -1.16 21.67 15.01
C GLU A 50 -2.37 22.01 15.87
N ASP A 51 -3.49 21.28 15.73
CA ASP A 51 -4.68 21.41 16.57
C ASP A 51 -4.47 20.89 18.02
N GLY A 52 -3.28 20.38 18.32
CA GLY A 52 -2.89 19.84 19.62
C GLY A 52 -3.42 18.44 19.92
N LYS A 53 -4.21 17.84 19.03
CA LYS A 53 -4.76 16.50 19.20
C LYS A 53 -3.80 15.43 18.69
N VAL A 54 -3.87 14.26 19.31
CA VAL A 54 -3.19 13.07 18.83
C VAL A 54 -4.08 12.42 17.77
N HIS A 55 -3.53 12.26 16.58
CA HIS A 55 -4.15 11.55 15.48
C HIS A 55 -3.48 10.20 15.32
N GLU A 56 -4.29 9.19 15.06
CA GLU A 56 -3.82 7.86 14.68
C GLU A 56 -3.92 7.70 13.18
N GLN A 57 -2.92 7.08 12.62
CA GLN A 57 -2.87 6.73 11.22
C GLN A 57 -2.48 5.25 11.12
N GLU A 58 -3.38 4.45 10.60
CA GLU A 58 -3.20 3.01 10.43
C GLU A 58 -3.40 2.64 8.97
N ARG A 59 -2.60 1.71 8.46
CA ARG A 59 -2.83 1.08 7.18
C ARG A 59 -3.98 0.09 7.26
N ASP A 60 -4.63 -0.15 6.14
CA ASP A 60 -5.67 -1.14 6.08
C ASP A 60 -5.12 -2.54 6.36
N ILE A 61 -4.01 -2.91 5.74
CA ILE A 61 -3.34 -4.21 5.94
C ILE A 61 -1.83 -4.01 5.88
N ALA A 62 -1.08 -4.77 6.71
CA ALA A 62 0.37 -4.83 6.65
C ALA A 62 0.88 -6.25 6.92
N LYS A 63 1.82 -6.73 6.09
CA LYS A 63 2.42 -8.06 6.23
C LYS A 63 3.92 -8.01 5.95
N TYR A 64 4.68 -8.74 6.77
CA TYR A 64 6.05 -9.07 6.44
C TYR A 64 6.09 -10.24 5.46
N TRP A 65 6.82 -10.08 4.38
CA TRP A 65 7.25 -11.18 3.56
C TRP A 65 8.54 -11.75 4.13
N LYS A 66 8.54 -13.04 4.45
CA LYS A 66 9.68 -13.76 5.02
C LYS A 66 10.05 -14.94 4.15
N ARG A 67 11.34 -15.11 3.90
CA ARG A 67 11.85 -16.29 3.21
C ARG A 67 12.95 -16.93 4.05
N GLY A 68 12.82 -18.22 4.34
CA GLY A 68 13.78 -18.93 5.20
C GLY A 68 13.93 -18.32 6.60
N GLY A 69 12.84 -17.75 7.18
CA GLY A 69 12.86 -17.11 8.50
C GLY A 69 13.42 -15.68 8.52
N THR A 70 13.84 -15.15 7.37
CA THR A 70 14.39 -13.80 7.23
C THR A 70 13.33 -12.84 6.66
N ASP A 71 13.17 -11.68 7.28
CA ASP A 71 12.32 -10.62 6.75
C ASP A 71 12.94 -10.08 5.44
N ILE A 72 12.15 -9.98 4.38
CA ILE A 72 12.57 -9.49 3.05
C ILE A 72 12.00 -8.10 2.79
N VAL A 73 10.69 -7.94 2.96
CA VAL A 73 9.94 -6.70 2.72
C VAL A 73 8.81 -6.59 3.73
N LEU A 74 8.47 -5.37 4.12
CA LEU A 74 7.19 -5.04 4.75
C LEU A 74 6.26 -4.46 3.70
N TYR A 75 5.26 -5.21 3.32
CA TYR A 75 4.18 -4.74 2.45
C TYR A 75 3.06 -4.08 3.25
N GLY A 76 2.44 -3.06 2.66
CA GLY A 76 1.22 -2.46 3.16
C GLY A 76 0.22 -2.23 2.04
N ILE A 77 -1.07 -2.41 2.33
CA ILE A 77 -2.19 -2.06 1.45
C ILE A 77 -2.96 -0.89 2.05
N GLU A 78 -3.35 0.03 1.21
CA GLU A 78 -4.23 1.16 1.48
C GLU A 78 -5.34 1.19 0.43
N ASN A 79 -6.59 0.97 0.84
CA ASN A 79 -7.75 0.91 -0.05
C ASN A 79 -8.37 2.29 -0.25
N GLN A 80 -8.63 2.65 -1.51
CA GLN A 80 -9.22 3.94 -1.87
C GLN A 80 -10.34 3.77 -2.89
N THR A 81 -11.52 4.31 -2.57
CA THR A 81 -12.64 4.40 -3.51
C THR A 81 -12.76 5.79 -4.16
N LYS A 82 -12.05 6.78 -3.60
CA LYS A 82 -11.99 8.15 -4.09
C LYS A 82 -10.55 8.60 -4.23
N VAL A 83 -10.32 9.53 -5.15
CA VAL A 83 -9.01 10.13 -5.35
C VAL A 83 -8.60 10.95 -4.12
N GLU A 84 -7.53 10.54 -3.43
CA GLU A 84 -6.95 11.26 -2.30
C GLU A 84 -5.73 12.07 -2.77
N LYS A 85 -5.89 13.41 -2.77
CA LYS A 85 -4.87 14.32 -3.30
C LYS A 85 -3.56 14.30 -2.49
N ARG A 86 -3.63 13.98 -1.20
CA ARG A 86 -2.47 13.98 -0.29
C ARG A 86 -1.89 12.58 -0.05
N MET A 87 -2.22 11.63 -0.91
CA MET A 87 -1.77 10.24 -0.77
C MET A 87 -0.25 10.10 -0.60
N PRO A 88 0.62 10.79 -1.36
CA PRO A 88 2.07 10.68 -1.14
C PRO A 88 2.52 11.11 0.25
N ALA A 89 1.87 12.13 0.84
CA ALA A 89 2.17 12.55 2.21
C ALA A 89 1.71 11.52 3.26
N ARG A 90 0.54 10.88 3.05
CA ARG A 90 0.08 9.76 3.90
C ARG A 90 1.05 8.59 3.85
N ILE A 91 1.46 8.19 2.64
CA ILE A 91 2.42 7.09 2.44
C ILE A 91 3.75 7.38 3.16
N SER A 92 4.28 8.60 3.04
CA SER A 92 5.49 9.01 3.76
C SER A 92 5.36 8.82 5.28
N GLY A 93 4.19 9.15 5.85
CA GLY A 93 3.89 8.91 7.27
C GLY A 93 3.88 7.42 7.63
N TYR A 94 3.22 6.59 6.84
CA TYR A 94 3.16 5.14 7.03
C TYR A 94 4.53 4.48 6.95
N GLU A 95 5.31 4.82 5.91
CA GLU A 95 6.64 4.27 5.71
C GLU A 95 7.59 4.69 6.82
N GLY A 96 7.56 5.97 7.22
CA GLY A 96 8.34 6.48 8.34
C GLY A 96 8.02 5.77 9.66
N ALA A 97 6.73 5.50 9.94
CA ALA A 97 6.32 4.73 11.11
C ALA A 97 6.81 3.29 11.04
N SER A 98 6.71 2.66 9.85
CA SER A 98 7.16 1.29 9.62
C SER A 98 8.66 1.14 9.78
N TYR A 99 9.46 2.10 9.33
CA TYR A 99 10.91 2.11 9.56
C TYR A 99 11.25 2.30 11.03
N ARG A 100 10.56 3.21 11.74
CA ARG A 100 10.75 3.36 13.21
C ARG A 100 10.42 2.07 13.96
N GLY A 101 9.37 1.36 13.57
CA GLY A 101 9.00 0.06 14.15
C GLY A 101 10.03 -1.04 13.92
N GLN A 102 11.03 -0.81 13.10
CA GLN A 102 12.13 -1.75 12.83
C GLN A 102 13.44 -1.40 13.52
N TYR A 103 13.51 -0.32 14.33
CA TYR A 103 14.78 0.15 14.92
C TYR A 103 15.47 -0.89 15.80
N ASP A 104 14.70 -1.73 16.51
CA ASP A 104 15.24 -2.78 17.37
C ASP A 104 15.58 -4.08 16.59
N LYS A 105 15.30 -4.11 15.29
CA LYS A 105 15.65 -5.25 14.46
C LYS A 105 17.12 -5.20 14.03
N LYS A 106 17.74 -6.37 13.88
CA LYS A 106 19.12 -6.49 13.39
C LYS A 106 19.28 -5.92 11.97
N THR A 107 18.25 -6.03 11.14
CA THR A 107 18.23 -5.56 9.77
C THR A 107 16.91 -4.83 9.50
N ILE A 108 17.00 -3.65 8.91
CA ILE A 108 15.84 -2.90 8.42
C ILE A 108 15.57 -3.35 6.97
N VAL A 109 14.33 -3.75 6.70
CA VAL A 109 13.90 -4.16 5.37
C VAL A 109 13.10 -3.06 4.67
N PRO A 110 13.05 -3.07 3.32
CA PRO A 110 12.24 -2.14 2.55
C PRO A 110 10.77 -2.17 2.98
N VAL A 111 10.13 -1.02 2.91
CA VAL A 111 8.68 -0.86 3.10
C VAL A 111 8.06 -0.47 1.77
N ILE A 112 7.07 -1.23 1.32
CA ILE A 112 6.34 -0.97 0.09
C ILE A 112 4.86 -0.83 0.40
N THR A 113 4.29 0.35 0.14
CA THR A 113 2.86 0.59 0.28
C THR A 113 2.20 0.61 -1.09
N MET A 114 1.20 -0.27 -1.26
CA MET A 114 0.34 -0.33 -2.44
C MET A 114 -0.97 0.38 -2.14
N VAL A 115 -1.36 1.31 -2.99
CA VAL A 115 -2.67 1.96 -2.95
C VAL A 115 -3.56 1.28 -3.98
N LEU A 116 -4.55 0.54 -3.51
CA LEU A 116 -5.53 -0.13 -4.37
C LEU A 116 -6.71 0.83 -4.58
N TYR A 117 -6.81 1.35 -5.80
CA TYR A 117 -7.86 2.30 -6.14
C TYR A 117 -9.01 1.61 -6.87
N TYR A 118 -10.18 1.62 -6.22
CA TYR A 118 -11.41 0.95 -6.66
C TYR A 118 -12.45 1.90 -7.28
N GLY A 119 -12.07 3.15 -7.53
CA GLY A 119 -12.99 4.13 -8.14
C GLY A 119 -13.30 3.76 -9.58
N THR A 120 -14.59 3.64 -9.91
CA THR A 120 -15.10 3.29 -11.24
C THR A 120 -15.46 4.51 -12.08
N ASP A 121 -15.75 5.67 -11.44
CA ASP A 121 -16.20 6.87 -12.14
C ASP A 121 -15.09 7.52 -12.99
N ARG A 122 -13.85 7.44 -12.53
CA ARG A 122 -12.67 8.03 -13.18
C ARG A 122 -11.37 7.40 -12.70
N LYS A 123 -10.34 7.47 -13.54
CA LYS A 123 -8.98 7.07 -13.20
C LYS A 123 -8.39 7.98 -12.12
N TRP A 124 -7.29 7.55 -11.53
CA TRP A 124 -6.55 8.35 -10.56
C TRP A 124 -5.95 9.61 -11.20
N THR A 125 -6.36 10.78 -10.73
CA THR A 125 -5.95 12.08 -11.29
C THR A 125 -5.05 12.90 -10.37
N ALA A 126 -4.89 12.47 -9.09
CA ALA A 126 -4.03 13.18 -8.15
C ALA A 126 -2.55 12.91 -8.38
N PRO A 127 -1.66 13.81 -7.96
CA PRO A 127 -0.23 13.55 -7.97
C PRO A 127 0.14 12.28 -7.22
N LYS A 128 1.09 11.53 -7.79
CA LYS A 128 1.61 10.28 -7.18
C LYS A 128 2.95 10.50 -6.46
N ASN A 129 3.50 11.70 -6.49
CA ASN A 129 4.79 12.06 -5.89
C ASN A 129 4.65 13.19 -4.90
N LEU A 130 5.37 13.13 -3.78
CA LEU A 130 5.32 14.13 -2.71
C LEU A 130 5.78 15.52 -3.20
N LYS A 131 6.85 15.58 -3.98
CA LYS A 131 7.35 16.83 -4.55
C LYS A 131 6.32 17.56 -5.41
N SER A 132 5.39 16.84 -6.02
CA SER A 132 4.28 17.44 -6.78
C SER A 132 3.21 18.11 -5.91
N LEU A 133 3.24 17.89 -4.59
CA LEU A 133 2.30 18.49 -3.63
C LEU A 133 2.88 19.70 -2.91
N ILE A 134 4.18 19.90 -2.99
CA ILE A 134 4.90 20.93 -2.23
C ILE A 134 5.67 21.85 -3.17
N LYS A 135 5.84 23.09 -2.73
CA LYS A 135 6.71 24.03 -3.47
C LYS A 135 8.12 23.94 -2.89
N VAL A 136 9.00 23.31 -3.63
CA VAL A 136 10.42 23.22 -3.26
C VAL A 136 11.19 24.32 -4.00
N PRO A 137 11.92 25.22 -3.29
CA PRO A 137 12.82 26.14 -3.95
C PRO A 137 13.93 25.38 -4.72
N ASP A 138 14.29 25.83 -5.92
CA ASP A 138 15.22 25.13 -6.82
C ASP A 138 16.55 24.77 -6.16
N ASN A 139 17.08 25.67 -5.34
CA ASN A 139 18.35 25.46 -4.63
C ASN A 139 18.24 24.44 -3.47
N LEU A 140 17.04 24.06 -3.05
CA LEU A 140 16.78 23.08 -1.99
C LEU A 140 16.30 21.74 -2.52
N ASP A 141 16.00 21.61 -3.81
CA ASP A 141 15.40 20.39 -4.39
C ASP A 141 16.21 19.12 -4.11
N LYS A 142 17.52 19.20 -4.16
CA LYS A 142 18.45 18.09 -3.88
C LYS A 142 18.42 17.58 -2.43
N TYR A 143 17.86 18.36 -1.50
CA TYR A 143 17.77 17.99 -0.08
C TYR A 143 16.39 17.45 0.30
N VAL A 144 15.42 17.50 -0.61
CA VAL A 144 14.06 17.02 -0.36
C VAL A 144 13.89 15.63 -0.97
N ASN A 145 13.58 14.66 -0.11
CA ASN A 145 13.22 13.32 -0.58
C ASN A 145 11.85 13.32 -1.25
N ASP A 146 11.70 12.51 -2.28
CA ASP A 146 10.42 12.33 -2.97
C ASP A 146 9.82 10.96 -2.64
N THR A 147 8.68 10.95 -1.98
CA THR A 147 7.91 9.73 -1.71
C THR A 147 6.93 9.50 -2.85
N LYS A 148 6.97 8.29 -3.41
CA LYS A 148 6.04 7.86 -4.46
C LYS A 148 4.91 7.03 -3.87
N ALA A 149 3.67 7.36 -4.22
CA ALA A 149 2.51 6.50 -3.99
C ALA A 149 2.38 5.51 -5.16
N ASN A 150 2.48 4.21 -4.86
CA ASN A 150 2.29 3.15 -5.85
C ASN A 150 0.78 2.88 -5.97
N VAL A 151 0.12 3.60 -6.88
CA VAL A 151 -1.33 3.51 -7.11
C VAL A 151 -1.63 2.53 -8.22
N PHE A 152 -2.41 1.52 -7.88
CA PHE A 152 -2.94 0.49 -8.78
C PHE A 152 -4.44 0.73 -8.96
N GLU A 153 -4.86 0.99 -10.17
CA GLU A 153 -6.25 1.35 -10.52
C GLU A 153 -7.02 0.07 -10.84
N ILE A 154 -7.55 -0.60 -9.81
CA ILE A 154 -8.10 -1.97 -9.92
C ILE A 154 -9.26 -2.04 -10.90
N ALA A 155 -10.18 -1.07 -10.87
CA ALA A 155 -11.31 -1.00 -11.81
C ALA A 155 -10.90 -0.69 -13.26
N TRP A 156 -9.62 -0.47 -13.53
CA TRP A 156 -9.09 -0.10 -14.84
C TRP A 156 -7.99 -1.06 -15.33
N LEU A 157 -7.85 -2.20 -14.67
CA LEU A 157 -6.97 -3.26 -15.13
C LEU A 157 -7.50 -3.83 -16.45
N THR A 158 -6.59 -4.23 -17.32
CA THR A 158 -6.94 -4.91 -18.56
C THR A 158 -7.35 -6.36 -18.29
N ASP A 159 -8.12 -6.96 -19.22
CA ASP A 159 -8.50 -8.37 -19.13
C ASP A 159 -7.26 -9.28 -18.99
N GLU A 160 -6.16 -8.93 -19.65
CA GLU A 160 -4.90 -9.65 -19.55
C GLU A 160 -4.31 -9.58 -18.14
N GLN A 161 -4.35 -8.40 -17.52
CA GLN A 161 -3.88 -8.23 -16.14
C GLN A 161 -4.80 -8.95 -15.16
N ILE A 162 -6.12 -8.88 -15.33
CA ILE A 162 -7.09 -9.58 -14.50
C ILE A 162 -6.94 -11.10 -14.65
N ALA A 163 -6.63 -11.59 -15.85
CA ALA A 163 -6.42 -13.02 -16.09
C ALA A 163 -5.27 -13.62 -15.27
N LYS A 164 -4.28 -12.79 -14.87
CA LYS A 164 -3.13 -13.21 -14.04
C LYS A 164 -3.48 -13.53 -12.61
N PHE A 165 -4.58 -12.99 -12.07
CA PHE A 165 -5.04 -13.36 -10.72
C PHE A 165 -5.52 -14.81 -10.70
N THR A 166 -5.07 -15.53 -9.67
CA THR A 166 -5.39 -16.95 -9.46
C THR A 166 -6.31 -17.18 -8.27
N SER A 167 -6.37 -16.22 -7.35
CA SER A 167 -7.22 -16.24 -6.16
C SER A 167 -8.63 -15.68 -6.41
N ASP A 168 -9.47 -15.70 -5.39
CA ASP A 168 -10.81 -15.09 -5.41
C ASP A 168 -10.78 -13.56 -5.63
N TYR A 169 -9.61 -12.91 -5.50
CA TYR A 169 -9.46 -11.50 -5.85
C TYR A 169 -9.78 -11.22 -7.32
N LYS A 170 -9.60 -12.21 -8.19
CA LYS A 170 -10.02 -12.14 -9.59
C LYS A 170 -11.51 -11.80 -9.75
N ILE A 171 -12.35 -12.32 -8.87
CA ILE A 171 -13.79 -12.03 -8.87
C ILE A 171 -14.02 -10.54 -8.59
N VAL A 172 -13.31 -9.99 -7.59
CA VAL A 172 -13.39 -8.56 -7.25
C VAL A 172 -12.94 -7.69 -8.43
N ALA A 173 -11.80 -8.02 -9.04
CA ALA A 173 -11.25 -7.26 -10.17
C ALA A 173 -12.15 -7.31 -11.42
N ASN A 174 -12.84 -8.44 -11.67
CA ASN A 174 -13.78 -8.57 -12.79
C ASN A 174 -15.12 -7.86 -12.57
N PHE A 175 -15.50 -7.60 -11.30
CA PHE A 175 -16.82 -7.05 -10.97
C PHE A 175 -16.85 -5.52 -11.00
N LEU A 176 -15.70 -4.87 -11.18
CA LEU A 176 -15.55 -3.42 -11.19
C LEU A 176 -15.61 -2.85 -12.59
#